data_f185fff27373410c76155af292bf8591
#
_entry.id   f185fff27373410c76155af292bf8591
#
_cell.length_a   1.000
_cell.length_b   1.000
_cell.length_c   1.000
_cell.angle_alpha   90.00
_cell.angle_beta   90.00
_cell.angle_gamma   90.00
#
_symmetry.space_group_name_H-M   'P 1'
#
loop_
_entity.id
_entity.type
_entity.pdbx_description
1 polymer ?
#
loop_
_entity_poly.entity_id
_entity_poly.type
_entity_poly.pdbx_seq_one_letter_code
_entity_poly.pdbx_strand_id
1 'polypeptide(L)'
;MPALSEYSNISNTALNILDKKGYQIWYDERLEMYCTEKNGWNFMADSPCGLLGLISIYEFKQPTIYKEHWWQDDDKNLLNNLRKKPKYTSVTDKK
;
A
#
# COMPACT_ATOMS: atom_id res chain seq x y z
N MET A 1 7.98 -7.39 -22.31
CA MET A 1 7.01 -7.71 -21.27
C MET A 1 6.78 -6.52 -20.37
N PRO A 2 5.54 -6.12 -20.24
CA PRO A 2 5.26 -4.96 -19.39
C PRO A 2 5.57 -5.25 -17.93
N ALA A 3 6.13 -4.28 -17.25
CA ALA A 3 6.46 -4.44 -15.84
C ALA A 3 6.46 -3.10 -15.15
N LEU A 4 6.21 -3.12 -13.85
CA LEU A 4 6.28 -1.95 -13.02
C LEU A 4 6.93 -2.35 -11.70
N SER A 5 7.87 -1.57 -11.25
CA SER A 5 8.53 -1.83 -9.98
C SER A 5 8.61 -0.57 -9.16
N GLU A 6 8.87 -0.74 -7.89
CA GLU A 6 9.00 0.40 -7.00
C GLU A 6 10.21 1.25 -7.35
N TYR A 7 11.16 0.69 -8.09
CA TYR A 7 12.35 1.43 -8.49
C TYR A 7 12.07 2.36 -9.67
N SER A 8 10.93 2.21 -10.32
CA SER A 8 10.53 3.15 -11.35
C SER A 8 10.16 4.44 -10.65
N ASN A 9 10.17 5.55 -11.37
CA ASN A 9 9.86 6.84 -10.77
C ASN A 9 8.34 6.96 -10.61
N ILE A 10 7.79 6.22 -9.66
CA ILE A 10 6.36 6.15 -9.45
C ILE A 10 5.85 6.92 -8.24
N SER A 11 6.75 7.59 -7.51
CA SER A 11 6.36 8.31 -6.30
C SER A 11 5.32 9.38 -6.58
N ASN A 12 5.53 10.17 -7.61
CA ASN A 12 4.59 11.22 -7.95
C ASN A 12 3.24 10.64 -8.37
N THR A 13 3.27 9.51 -9.07
CA THR A 13 2.04 8.83 -9.47
C THR A 13 1.26 8.35 -8.23
N ALA A 14 1.95 7.78 -7.27
CA ALA A 14 1.29 7.33 -6.03
C ALA A 14 0.63 8.49 -5.31
N LEU A 15 1.30 9.64 -5.23
CA LEU A 15 0.74 10.83 -4.58
C LEU A 15 -0.47 11.35 -5.35
N ASN A 16 -0.39 11.35 -6.68
CA ASN A 16 -1.51 11.80 -7.49
C ASN A 16 -2.73 10.90 -7.32
N ILE A 17 -2.52 9.60 -7.20
CA ILE A 17 -3.62 8.68 -6.98
C ILE A 17 -4.28 8.98 -5.65
N LEU A 18 -3.49 9.19 -4.59
CA LEU A 18 -4.02 9.52 -3.28
C LEU A 18 -4.80 10.83 -3.32
N ASP A 19 -4.27 11.83 -4.02
CA ASP A 19 -4.94 13.11 -4.14
C ASP A 19 -6.28 12.94 -4.85
N LYS A 20 -6.32 12.16 -5.92
CA LYS A 20 -7.56 11.91 -6.66
C LYS A 20 -8.58 11.13 -5.85
N LYS A 21 -8.12 10.35 -4.89
CA LYS A 21 -9.00 9.61 -4.00
C LYS A 21 -9.52 10.50 -2.87
N GLY A 22 -9.10 11.75 -2.82
CA GLY A 22 -9.60 12.70 -1.82
C GLY A 22 -8.78 12.78 -0.55
N TYR A 23 -7.54 12.29 -0.57
CA TYR A 23 -6.69 12.36 0.60
C TYR A 23 -5.81 13.60 0.52
N GLN A 24 -5.69 14.32 1.62
CA GLN A 24 -4.77 15.44 1.72
C GLN A 24 -3.43 14.87 2.19
N ILE A 25 -2.38 15.17 1.44
CA ILE A 25 -1.07 14.60 1.69
C ILE A 25 -0.09 15.68 2.05
N TRP A 26 0.77 15.41 3.01
CA TRP A 26 1.86 16.35 3.32
C TRP A 26 3.10 15.55 3.70
N TYR A 27 4.23 16.23 3.70
CA TYR A 27 5.50 15.64 4.12
C TYR A 27 5.86 16.27 5.46
N ASP A 28 6.03 15.44 6.48
CA ASP A 28 6.39 15.93 7.81
C ASP A 28 7.90 15.88 7.91
N GLU A 29 8.55 17.05 7.85
CA GLU A 29 10.01 17.13 7.87
C GLU A 29 10.60 16.63 9.18
N ARG A 30 9.88 16.76 10.27
CA ARG A 30 10.38 16.34 11.55
C ARG A 30 10.41 14.83 11.68
N LEU A 31 9.37 14.18 11.17
CA LEU A 31 9.30 12.73 11.18
C LEU A 31 9.96 12.12 9.95
N GLU A 32 10.20 12.95 8.94
CA GLU A 32 10.73 12.51 7.65
C GLU A 32 9.82 11.44 7.05
N MET A 33 8.53 11.71 7.05
CA MET A 33 7.53 10.77 6.54
C MET A 33 6.47 11.47 5.71
N TYR A 34 5.91 10.73 4.78
CA TYR A 34 4.76 11.18 4.01
C TYR A 34 3.52 10.84 4.82
N CYS A 35 2.63 11.81 4.96
CA CYS A 35 1.49 11.68 5.84
C CYS A 35 0.19 11.99 5.15
N THR A 36 -0.88 11.41 5.63
CA THR A 36 -2.23 11.80 5.20
C THR A 36 -3.19 11.53 6.34
N GLU A 37 -4.37 12.12 6.24
CA GLU A 37 -5.37 11.95 7.26
C GLU A 37 -6.73 11.95 6.58
N LYS A 38 -7.63 11.11 7.02
CA LYS A 38 -8.99 11.10 6.50
C LYS A 38 -9.93 10.66 7.60
N ASN A 39 -10.97 11.47 7.84
CA ASN A 39 -12.00 11.16 8.85
C ASN A 39 -11.43 10.84 10.22
N GLY A 40 -10.35 11.52 10.59
CA GLY A 40 -9.73 11.30 11.89
C GLY A 40 -8.71 10.17 11.93
N TRP A 41 -8.55 9.43 10.83
CA TRP A 41 -7.56 8.36 10.75
C TRP A 41 -6.27 8.93 10.16
N ASN A 42 -5.14 8.70 10.82
CA ASN A 42 -3.84 9.21 10.40
C ASN A 42 -2.96 8.11 9.86
N PHE A 43 -2.24 8.40 8.79
CA PHE A 43 -1.35 7.44 8.15
C PHE A 43 0.00 8.08 7.89
N MET A 44 1.07 7.33 8.09
CA MET A 44 2.43 7.82 7.88
C MET A 44 3.26 6.70 7.28
N ALA A 45 4.07 7.03 6.30
CA ALA A 45 4.93 6.04 5.65
C ALA A 45 6.22 6.70 5.16
N ASP A 46 7.26 5.90 5.00
CA ASP A 46 8.55 6.39 4.54
C ASP A 46 8.54 6.77 3.06
N SER A 47 7.60 6.26 2.31
CA SER A 47 7.56 6.50 0.87
C SER A 47 6.13 6.71 0.40
N PRO A 48 5.94 7.38 -0.74
CA PRO A 48 4.60 7.49 -1.30
C PRO A 48 3.94 6.16 -1.61
N CYS A 49 4.71 5.19 -2.10
CA CYS A 49 4.17 3.84 -2.33
C CYS A 49 3.76 3.17 -1.04
N GLY A 50 4.54 3.36 0.03
CA GLY A 50 4.19 2.85 1.34
C GLY A 50 2.90 3.46 1.85
N LEU A 51 2.74 4.77 1.63
CA LEU A 51 1.53 5.46 2.05
C LEU A 51 0.31 4.92 1.28
N LEU A 52 0.45 4.74 -0.02
CA LEU A 52 -0.62 4.18 -0.84
C LEU A 52 -0.97 2.77 -0.34
N GLY A 53 0.03 1.99 0.06
CA GLY A 53 -0.20 0.66 0.62
C GLY A 53 -1.01 0.71 1.91
N LEU A 54 -0.70 1.66 2.81
CA LEU A 54 -1.45 1.81 4.06
C LEU A 54 -2.90 2.18 3.76
N ILE A 55 -3.11 3.05 2.79
CA ILE A 55 -4.46 3.47 2.41
C ILE A 55 -5.23 2.28 1.82
N SER A 56 -4.54 1.42 1.06
CA SER A 56 -5.17 0.22 0.53
C SER A 56 -5.66 -0.71 1.65
N ILE A 57 -4.89 -0.82 2.73
CA ILE A 57 -5.29 -1.61 3.89
C ILE A 57 -6.52 -0.96 4.54
N TYR A 58 -6.48 0.36 4.72
CA TYR A 58 -7.58 1.09 5.32
C TYR A 58 -8.88 0.90 4.51
N GLU A 59 -8.78 1.02 3.20
CA GLU A 59 -9.95 0.88 2.34
C GLU A 59 -10.48 -0.54 2.32
N PHE A 60 -9.61 -1.52 2.43
CA PHE A 60 -10.02 -2.92 2.47
C PHE A 60 -10.70 -3.26 3.80
N LYS A 61 -10.15 -2.80 4.91
CA LYS A 61 -10.69 -3.11 6.23
C LYS A 61 -11.92 -2.28 6.58
N GLN A 62 -12.02 -1.06 6.04
CA GLN A 62 -13.14 -0.16 6.29
C GLN A 62 -13.47 -0.03 7.77
N PRO A 63 -12.48 0.33 8.60
CA PRO A 63 -12.71 0.43 10.04
C PRO A 63 -13.63 1.62 10.35
N THR A 64 -14.57 1.43 11.28
CA THR A 64 -15.44 2.50 11.72
C THR A 64 -15.11 2.91 13.14
N ILE A 65 -14.52 2.01 13.92
CA ILE A 65 -14.14 2.28 15.29
C ILE A 65 -12.71 1.83 15.46
N TYR A 66 -11.90 2.64 16.14
CA TYR A 66 -10.52 2.26 16.37
C TYR A 66 -10.43 1.07 17.30
N LYS A 67 -9.74 0.02 16.85
CA LYS A 67 -9.40 -1.13 17.68
C LYS A 67 -7.91 -1.36 17.49
N GLU A 68 -7.24 -1.81 18.53
CA GLU A 68 -5.82 -2.10 18.43
C GLU A 68 -5.65 -3.18 17.38
N HIS A 69 -4.66 -3.03 16.53
CA HIS A 69 -4.35 -3.98 15.43
C HIS A 69 -5.50 -4.13 14.42
N TRP A 70 -6.28 -3.06 14.22
CA TRP A 70 -7.40 -3.11 13.27
C TRP A 70 -6.96 -3.47 11.86
N TRP A 71 -5.71 -3.16 11.53
CA TRP A 71 -5.15 -3.39 10.20
C TRP A 71 -4.65 -4.81 9.99
N GLN A 72 -4.56 -5.59 11.04
CA GLN A 72 -3.91 -6.89 10.97
C GLN A 72 -4.79 -7.93 10.28
N ASP A 73 -4.21 -8.69 9.40
CA ASP A 73 -4.90 -9.75 8.70
C ASP A 73 -3.93 -10.92 8.59
N ASP A 74 -4.12 -11.90 9.44
CA ASP A 74 -3.23 -13.06 9.50
C ASP A 74 -3.97 -14.35 9.11
N ASP A 75 -4.95 -14.22 8.23
CA ASP A 75 -5.67 -15.40 7.75
C ASP A 75 -4.70 -16.42 7.15
N LYS A 76 -3.64 -15.94 6.52
CA LYS A 76 -2.59 -16.81 5.99
C LYS A 76 -1.26 -16.22 6.39
N ASN A 77 -0.30 -17.09 6.68
CA ASN A 77 1.05 -16.62 7.00
C ASN A 77 1.85 -16.56 5.71
N LEU A 78 1.49 -15.60 4.86
CA LEU A 78 2.11 -15.50 3.54
C LEU A 78 3.54 -15.00 3.60
N LEU A 79 3.82 -14.05 4.50
CA LEU A 79 5.14 -13.47 4.56
C LEU A 79 6.24 -14.52 4.75
N ASN A 80 6.00 -15.52 5.56
CA ASN A 80 6.98 -16.55 5.84
C ASN A 80 6.83 -17.78 4.97
N ASN A 81 5.86 -17.76 4.06
CA ASN A 81 5.57 -18.94 3.24
C ASN A 81 5.48 -18.62 1.75
N LEU A 82 6.15 -17.53 1.33
CA LEU A 82 6.10 -17.17 -0.07
C LEU A 82 6.96 -18.11 -0.92
N ARG A 83 6.49 -18.38 -2.11
CA ARG A 83 7.28 -19.17 -3.05
C ARG A 83 8.45 -18.36 -3.52
N LYS A 84 9.52 -19.03 -3.80
CA LYS A 84 10.71 -18.37 -4.33
C LYS A 84 10.62 -18.23 -5.85
N LYS A 85 9.73 -18.94 -6.50
CA LYS A 85 9.55 -18.87 -7.95
C LYS A 85 8.08 -18.83 -8.26
N PRO A 86 7.71 -18.25 -9.38
CA PRO A 86 6.29 -18.18 -9.73
C PRO A 86 5.76 -19.57 -10.01
N LYS A 87 4.47 -19.73 -9.76
CA LYS A 87 3.80 -20.95 -10.12
C LYS A 87 3.22 -20.69 -11.48
N TYR A 88 3.83 -21.21 -12.51
CA TYR A 88 3.33 -21.04 -13.81
C TYR A 88 2.23 -21.97 -14.07
N THR A 89 1.13 -21.44 -14.42
CA THR A 89 0.26 -22.21 -15.18
C THR A 89 0.49 -21.67 -16.50
N SER A 90 1.07 -22.36 -17.24
CA SER A 90 1.46 -21.94 -18.41
C SER A 90 0.43 -21.89 -19.35
N VAL A 91 -0.01 -20.83 -19.51
CA VAL A 91 -0.82 -20.56 -20.49
C VAL A 91 -0.07 -20.39 -21.62
N THR A 92 0.98 -19.96 -21.43
CA THR A 92 1.76 -19.68 -22.44
C THR A 92 2.51 -20.76 -22.70
N ASP A 93 2.57 -21.54 -21.86
CA ASP A 93 3.29 -22.58 -22.09
C ASP A 93 2.38 -23.49 -22.56
N LYS A 94 1.71 -23.28 -22.70
CA LYS A 94 0.99 -23.80 -23.02
C LYS A 94 0.40 -23.66 -23.80
N LYS A 95 0.75 -23.38 -24.01
CA LYS A 95 0.23 -23.07 -24.50
C LYS A 95 0.27 -23.15 -25.06
#